data_c7f8a8bd2c7cf6e6466f2afeabbc799e
#
_entry.id   c7f8a8bd2c7cf6e6466f2afeabbc799e
#
_cell.length_a   1.000
_cell.length_b   1.000
_cell.length_c   1.000
_cell.angle_alpha   90.00
_cell.angle_beta   90.00
_cell.angle_gamma   90.00
#
_symmetry.space_group_name_H-M   'P 1'
#
loop_
_entity.id
_entity.type
_entity.pdbx_description
1 polymer ?
#
loop_
_entity_poly.entity_id
_entity_poly.type
_entity_poly.pdbx_seq_one_letter_code
_entity_poly.pdbx_strand_id
1 'polypeptide(L)'
;MNTLTPLRLTMATAAFALVAASPASASASASLASAPSAQTLKVMTFNTWHGGSQVPDGINKIATAITDSGADVVALQENDGDSAQRIADKLGWYTTATGTHVDIVSRHPIDQEDWTGTGNGVVAAKIKGFWIYSAHLDYTKYGPYNACWDNDSYETIYADEANRGKQAADIVKWAGSSPAIVAGDFNSPSHLDWTQDTKAAHCNSVVTWPTTKAFADGGYWDSYREVNPDEAARPGNTWSPVVKETDGKPEPQDRIDFIQYKGSTLDAVSSTTVGGGSNWPSDHLAVMTTFTY
;
A
#
# COMPACT_ATOMS: atom_id res chain seq x y z
N MET A 1 -88.04 15.46 -20.79
CA MET A 1 -89.27 14.78 -21.25
C MET A 1 -88.92 13.37 -21.66
N ASN A 2 -89.73 12.48 -21.24
CA ASN A 2 -89.81 11.05 -21.53
C ASN A 2 -88.84 10.13 -20.83
N THR A 3 -89.35 9.73 -19.76
CA THR A 3 -89.33 8.43 -19.01
C THR A 3 -89.51 7.21 -19.87
N LEU A 4 -88.81 6.12 -19.59
CA LEU A 4 -89.36 4.77 -19.64
C LEU A 4 -88.52 3.83 -18.77
N THR A 5 -89.16 3.20 -17.80
CA THR A 5 -88.77 2.18 -16.85
C THR A 5 -89.29 0.85 -17.38
N PRO A 6 -89.17 -0.28 -16.70
CA PRO A 6 -88.10 -1.31 -16.78
C PRO A 6 -88.67 -2.66 -17.26
N LEU A 7 -87.78 -3.62 -17.50
CA LEU A 7 -88.26 -5.00 -17.59
C LEU A 7 -87.31 -5.90 -16.78
N ARG A 8 -87.92 -6.51 -15.72
CA ARG A 8 -87.29 -7.54 -14.94
C ARG A 8 -87.43 -8.89 -15.68
N LEU A 9 -86.32 -9.60 -15.77
CA LEU A 9 -86.36 -11.01 -16.14
C LEU A 9 -85.55 -11.80 -15.15
N THR A 10 -86.31 -12.64 -14.36
CA THR A 10 -85.79 -13.62 -13.43
C THR A 10 -85.39 -14.86 -14.18
N MET A 11 -84.16 -15.34 -14.00
CA MET A 11 -83.84 -16.74 -14.38
C MET A 11 -83.05 -17.40 -13.26
N ALA A 12 -83.40 -18.66 -13.07
CA ALA A 12 -83.05 -19.54 -12.02
C ALA A 12 -81.59 -19.92 -11.89
N THR A 13 -81.13 -20.05 -10.67
CA THR A 13 -79.87 -20.55 -10.25
C THR A 13 -79.76 -22.06 -10.36
N ALA A 14 -78.74 -22.54 -11.14
CA ALA A 14 -78.25 -23.90 -11.00
C ALA A 14 -76.84 -23.82 -10.34
N ALA A 15 -76.80 -24.42 -9.13
CA ALA A 15 -75.52 -24.47 -8.40
C ALA A 15 -74.69 -25.66 -8.92
N PHE A 16 -73.56 -25.36 -9.49
CA PHE A 16 -72.45 -26.31 -9.73
C PHE A 16 -71.44 -26.18 -8.64
N ALA A 17 -71.24 -27.20 -7.83
CA ALA A 17 -70.15 -27.29 -6.86
C ALA A 17 -68.84 -27.59 -7.60
N LEU A 18 -67.97 -26.61 -7.67
CA LEU A 18 -66.57 -26.78 -8.17
C LEU A 18 -65.68 -27.17 -6.97
N VAL A 19 -65.16 -28.37 -6.96
CA VAL A 19 -64.12 -28.82 -6.04
C VAL A 19 -62.85 -28.16 -6.50
N ALA A 20 -62.37 -27.15 -5.77
CA ALA A 20 -61.08 -26.51 -5.98
C ALA A 20 -59.96 -27.39 -5.41
N ALA A 21 -59.19 -28.03 -6.27
CA ALA A 21 -57.92 -28.64 -5.89
C ALA A 21 -56.90 -27.50 -5.72
N SER A 22 -56.40 -27.28 -4.49
CA SER A 22 -55.32 -26.35 -4.16
C SER A 22 -54.00 -26.90 -4.72
N PRO A 23 -53.22 -26.11 -5.51
CA PRO A 23 -51.89 -26.52 -5.84
C PRO A 23 -51.00 -26.40 -4.60
N ALA A 24 -50.31 -27.47 -4.24
CA ALA A 24 -49.25 -27.46 -3.24
C ALA A 24 -48.12 -26.59 -3.74
N SER A 25 -47.96 -25.42 -3.11
CA SER A 25 -46.81 -24.55 -3.36
C SER A 25 -45.55 -25.21 -2.78
N ALA A 26 -44.74 -25.82 -3.63
CA ALA A 26 -43.40 -26.24 -3.26
C ALA A 26 -42.56 -24.97 -3.07
N SER A 27 -42.31 -24.56 -1.83
CA SER A 27 -41.35 -23.53 -1.48
C SER A 27 -39.96 -24.07 -1.78
N ALA A 28 -39.40 -23.70 -2.94
CA ALA A 28 -38.01 -23.91 -3.21
C ALA A 28 -37.20 -22.96 -2.31
N SER A 29 -36.62 -23.49 -1.24
CA SER A 29 -35.61 -22.79 -0.44
C SER A 29 -34.38 -22.55 -1.33
N ALA A 30 -34.29 -21.38 -1.95
CA ALA A 30 -33.07 -20.95 -2.57
C ALA A 30 -32.02 -20.79 -1.45
N SER A 31 -31.08 -21.71 -1.40
CA SER A 31 -29.88 -21.57 -0.59
C SER A 31 -29.15 -20.31 -1.12
N LEU A 32 -29.18 -19.24 -0.35
CA LEU A 32 -28.32 -18.09 -0.58
C LEU A 32 -26.88 -18.59 -0.38
N ALA A 33 -26.20 -18.88 -1.48
CA ALA A 33 -24.78 -19.07 -1.45
C ALA A 33 -24.19 -17.77 -0.85
N SER A 34 -23.57 -17.86 0.33
CA SER A 34 -22.87 -16.74 0.93
C SER A 34 -21.81 -16.26 -0.08
N ALA A 35 -21.81 -14.97 -0.38
CA ALA A 35 -20.73 -14.38 -1.16
C ALA A 35 -19.40 -14.76 -0.51
N PRO A 36 -18.36 -15.10 -1.32
CA PRO A 36 -17.05 -15.41 -0.77
C PRO A 36 -16.62 -14.23 0.12
N SER A 37 -16.21 -14.53 1.35
CA SER A 37 -15.67 -13.50 2.23
C SER A 37 -14.43 -12.89 1.57
N ALA A 38 -14.36 -11.55 1.49
CA ALA A 38 -13.19 -10.85 0.99
C ALA A 38 -11.94 -11.36 1.72
N GLN A 39 -10.92 -11.74 0.97
CA GLN A 39 -9.64 -12.13 1.53
C GLN A 39 -8.85 -10.89 1.90
N THR A 40 -7.91 -11.03 2.83
CA THR A 40 -7.02 -9.94 3.22
C THR A 40 -5.57 -10.29 2.93
N LEU A 41 -4.78 -9.27 2.60
CA LEU A 41 -3.33 -9.35 2.46
C LEU A 41 -2.70 -8.15 3.17
N LYS A 42 -1.83 -8.41 4.13
CA LYS A 42 -1.10 -7.39 4.87
C LYS A 42 0.31 -7.27 4.30
N VAL A 43 0.57 -6.14 3.65
CA VAL A 43 1.87 -5.83 3.06
C VAL A 43 2.57 -4.77 3.90
N MET A 44 3.85 -4.98 4.17
CA MET A 44 4.72 -4.06 4.90
C MET A 44 5.89 -3.65 4.02
N THR A 45 6.32 -2.41 4.09
CA THR A 45 7.65 -1.97 3.64
C THR A 45 8.51 -1.67 4.85
N PHE A 46 9.77 -2.10 4.82
CA PHE A 46 10.67 -1.96 5.94
C PHE A 46 12.12 -1.78 5.48
N ASN A 47 12.62 -0.54 5.53
CA ASN A 47 14.04 -0.28 5.45
C ASN A 47 14.70 -0.81 6.73
N THR A 48 15.67 -1.72 6.60
CA THR A 48 16.21 -2.52 7.71
C THR A 48 17.54 -1.98 8.27
N TRP A 49 17.97 -0.80 7.81
CA TRP A 49 19.21 -0.17 8.26
C TRP A 49 20.40 -1.14 8.18
N HIS A 50 20.80 -1.47 6.96
CA HIS A 50 21.86 -2.43 6.66
C HIS A 50 21.61 -3.83 7.24
N GLY A 51 20.41 -4.38 7.01
CA GLY A 51 20.02 -5.71 7.48
C GLY A 51 20.03 -5.83 9.02
N GLY A 52 19.80 -4.70 9.73
CA GLY A 52 19.84 -4.64 11.18
C GLY A 52 21.24 -4.66 11.78
N SER A 53 22.30 -4.49 10.97
CA SER A 53 23.69 -4.51 11.47
C SER A 53 24.03 -3.32 12.37
N GLN A 54 23.22 -2.25 12.33
CA GLN A 54 23.44 -1.03 13.10
C GLN A 54 22.96 -1.12 14.55
N VAL A 55 22.25 -2.20 14.90
CA VAL A 55 21.78 -2.42 16.28
C VAL A 55 22.15 -3.82 16.78
N PRO A 56 22.39 -4.00 18.08
CA PRO A 56 22.60 -5.32 18.66
C PRO A 56 21.38 -6.24 18.40
N ASP A 57 21.66 -7.47 17.95
CA ASP A 57 20.64 -8.50 17.68
C ASP A 57 19.59 -8.10 16.62
N GLY A 58 20.00 -7.31 15.62
CA GLY A 58 19.11 -6.68 14.66
C GLY A 58 18.22 -7.67 13.90
N ILE A 59 18.75 -8.78 13.41
CA ILE A 59 17.95 -9.79 12.69
C ILE A 59 16.80 -10.33 13.56
N ASN A 60 17.04 -10.62 14.85
CA ASN A 60 15.99 -11.08 15.75
C ASN A 60 14.95 -9.98 15.98
N LYS A 61 15.39 -8.73 16.15
CA LYS A 61 14.50 -7.59 16.33
C LYS A 61 13.65 -7.33 15.09
N ILE A 62 14.22 -7.43 13.88
CA ILE A 62 13.49 -7.31 12.62
C ILE A 62 12.43 -8.42 12.52
N ALA A 63 12.81 -9.69 12.74
CA ALA A 63 11.88 -10.80 12.70
C ALA A 63 10.75 -10.64 13.74
N THR A 64 11.07 -10.14 14.95
CA THR A 64 10.07 -9.85 15.98
C THR A 64 9.13 -8.73 15.53
N ALA A 65 9.65 -7.62 14.99
CA ALA A 65 8.85 -6.51 14.49
C ALA A 65 7.88 -6.96 13.37
N ILE A 66 8.34 -7.80 12.45
CA ILE A 66 7.50 -8.40 11.40
C ILE A 66 6.40 -9.28 12.02
N THR A 67 6.75 -10.13 12.97
CA THR A 67 5.78 -11.00 13.65
C THR A 67 4.71 -10.20 14.38
N ASP A 68 5.14 -9.22 15.17
CA ASP A 68 4.25 -8.39 16.00
C ASP A 68 3.32 -7.50 15.15
N SER A 69 3.79 -7.06 13.98
CA SER A 69 2.97 -6.30 13.04
C SER A 69 1.84 -7.15 12.43
N GLY A 70 2.02 -8.47 12.38
CA GLY A 70 1.10 -9.39 11.73
C GLY A 70 1.12 -9.29 10.20
N ALA A 71 2.20 -8.80 9.60
CA ALA A 71 2.38 -8.76 8.16
C ALA A 71 2.34 -10.16 7.53
N ASP A 72 1.94 -10.23 6.25
CA ASP A 72 1.96 -11.44 5.45
C ASP A 72 3.09 -11.41 4.41
N VAL A 73 3.42 -10.22 3.91
CA VAL A 73 4.50 -9.96 2.94
C VAL A 73 5.24 -8.71 3.38
N VAL A 74 6.55 -8.74 3.34
CA VAL A 74 7.41 -7.61 3.69
C VAL A 74 8.39 -7.33 2.55
N ALA A 75 8.34 -6.12 2.02
CA ALA A 75 9.35 -5.56 1.14
C ALA A 75 10.48 -4.98 2.01
N LEU A 76 11.69 -5.51 1.86
CA LEU A 76 12.87 -5.12 2.63
C LEU A 76 13.76 -4.20 1.80
N GLN A 77 14.25 -3.13 2.39
CA GLN A 77 15.25 -2.24 1.83
C GLN A 77 16.46 -2.20 2.75
N GLU A 78 17.62 -1.81 2.22
CA GLU A 78 18.92 -1.89 2.89
C GLU A 78 19.18 -3.28 3.49
N ASN A 79 18.78 -4.29 2.76
CA ASN A 79 18.85 -5.65 3.19
C ASN A 79 20.16 -6.28 2.70
N ASP A 80 21.26 -5.98 3.39
CA ASP A 80 22.59 -6.34 2.94
C ASP A 80 22.91 -7.82 3.13
N GLY A 81 23.64 -8.40 2.17
CA GLY A 81 24.18 -9.75 2.24
C GLY A 81 23.12 -10.85 2.31
N ASP A 82 23.15 -11.66 3.36
CA ASP A 82 22.24 -12.78 3.60
C ASP A 82 21.09 -12.44 4.57
N SER A 83 20.89 -11.18 4.89
CA SER A 83 19.95 -10.79 5.95
C SER A 83 18.50 -11.18 5.63
N ALA A 84 18.05 -11.09 4.37
CA ALA A 84 16.72 -11.56 3.96
C ALA A 84 16.54 -13.05 4.25
N GLN A 85 17.51 -13.87 3.86
CA GLN A 85 17.45 -15.32 4.12
C GLN A 85 17.40 -15.60 5.62
N ARG A 86 18.22 -14.92 6.40
CA ARG A 86 18.27 -15.10 7.87
C ARG A 86 16.95 -14.65 8.53
N ILE A 87 16.33 -13.58 8.04
CA ILE A 87 15.00 -13.15 8.50
C ILE A 87 13.95 -14.19 8.12
N ALA A 88 13.95 -14.65 6.87
CA ALA A 88 13.02 -15.66 6.38
C ALA A 88 13.14 -16.98 7.16
N ASP A 89 14.37 -17.46 7.42
CA ASP A 89 14.63 -18.67 8.20
C ASP A 89 14.04 -18.56 9.61
N LYS A 90 14.19 -17.40 10.28
CA LYS A 90 13.63 -17.17 11.61
C LYS A 90 12.10 -17.17 11.63
N LEU A 91 11.49 -16.64 10.55
CA LEU A 91 10.05 -16.59 10.41
C LEU A 91 9.44 -17.89 9.88
N GLY A 92 10.25 -18.78 9.28
CA GLY A 92 9.77 -19.93 8.53
C GLY A 92 9.05 -19.52 7.25
N TRP A 93 9.51 -18.46 6.58
CA TRP A 93 8.88 -17.84 5.42
C TRP A 93 9.70 -18.04 4.14
N TYR A 94 9.11 -17.67 3.00
CA TYR A 94 9.76 -17.63 1.69
C TYR A 94 10.46 -16.29 1.50
N THR A 95 11.50 -16.27 0.63
CA THR A 95 12.20 -15.02 0.29
C THR A 95 12.76 -15.06 -1.12
N THR A 96 12.89 -13.90 -1.75
CA THR A 96 13.60 -13.72 -3.02
C THR A 96 15.12 -13.90 -2.85
N ALA A 97 15.66 -13.50 -1.70
CA ALA A 97 17.08 -13.65 -1.31
C ALA A 97 18.08 -13.28 -2.43
N THR A 98 17.88 -12.11 -3.03
CA THR A 98 18.68 -11.64 -4.18
C THR A 98 20.15 -11.39 -3.83
N GLY A 99 20.46 -11.18 -2.54
CA GLY A 99 21.76 -10.74 -2.07
C GLY A 99 22.10 -9.29 -2.45
N THR A 100 21.09 -8.53 -2.84
CA THR A 100 21.20 -7.10 -3.13
C THR A 100 20.61 -6.27 -1.96
N HIS A 101 20.35 -4.99 -2.19
CA HIS A 101 19.80 -4.10 -1.16
C HIS A 101 18.29 -4.25 -0.95
N VAL A 102 17.60 -5.00 -1.81
CA VAL A 102 16.14 -5.15 -1.80
C VAL A 102 15.75 -6.60 -1.93
N ASP A 103 14.86 -7.03 -1.06
CA ASP A 103 14.29 -8.37 -1.06
C ASP A 103 12.83 -8.34 -0.64
N ILE A 104 12.15 -9.47 -0.82
CA ILE A 104 10.81 -9.70 -0.33
C ILE A 104 10.83 -10.96 0.53
N VAL A 105 10.28 -10.87 1.74
CA VAL A 105 9.97 -12.05 2.56
C VAL A 105 8.46 -12.21 2.65
N SER A 106 7.97 -13.45 2.58
CA SER A 106 6.55 -13.75 2.48
C SER A 106 6.15 -14.98 3.27
N ARG A 107 5.05 -14.88 4.00
CA ARG A 107 4.38 -16.02 4.63
C ARG A 107 3.79 -16.98 3.60
N HIS A 108 3.47 -16.46 2.42
CA HIS A 108 2.89 -17.21 1.31
C HIS A 108 3.95 -17.61 0.30
N PRO A 109 3.76 -18.74 -0.42
CA PRO A 109 4.67 -19.12 -1.50
C PRO A 109 4.87 -17.97 -2.51
N ILE A 110 6.09 -17.87 -3.02
CA ILE A 110 6.45 -17.00 -4.14
C ILE A 110 6.26 -17.84 -5.40
N ASP A 111 5.28 -17.42 -6.23
CA ASP A 111 4.93 -18.15 -7.47
C ASP A 111 5.91 -17.85 -8.62
N GLN A 112 6.39 -16.61 -8.69
CA GLN A 112 7.33 -16.11 -9.70
C GLN A 112 8.18 -15.00 -9.09
N GLU A 113 9.38 -14.82 -9.63
CA GLU A 113 10.28 -13.72 -9.27
C GLU A 113 10.71 -12.98 -10.54
N ASP A 114 10.94 -11.68 -10.41
CA ASP A 114 11.55 -10.87 -11.46
C ASP A 114 12.64 -9.97 -10.85
N TRP A 115 13.87 -10.25 -11.24
CA TRP A 115 15.07 -9.57 -10.76
C TRP A 115 15.60 -8.54 -11.77
N THR A 116 14.86 -8.28 -12.83
CA THR A 116 15.30 -7.39 -13.92
C THR A 116 15.63 -5.98 -13.42
N GLY A 117 14.92 -5.53 -12.38
CA GLY A 117 15.10 -4.22 -11.76
C GLY A 117 16.20 -4.13 -10.70
N THR A 118 16.88 -5.23 -10.32
CA THR A 118 17.82 -5.23 -9.17
C THR A 118 18.99 -4.26 -9.32
N GLY A 119 19.46 -4.02 -10.54
CA GLY A 119 20.47 -3.01 -10.83
C GLY A 119 20.01 -1.54 -10.58
N ASN A 120 18.70 -1.33 -10.39
CA ASN A 120 18.07 -0.06 -10.07
C ASN A 120 17.42 -0.06 -8.68
N GLY A 121 17.79 -1.01 -7.81
CA GLY A 121 17.24 -1.11 -6.46
C GLY A 121 15.81 -1.63 -6.39
N VAL A 122 15.40 -2.53 -7.30
CA VAL A 122 14.02 -3.07 -7.33
C VAL A 122 14.03 -4.56 -7.61
N VAL A 123 13.25 -5.32 -6.85
CA VAL A 123 12.92 -6.72 -7.10
C VAL A 123 11.41 -6.93 -7.06
N ALA A 124 10.89 -7.87 -7.82
CA ALA A 124 9.48 -8.22 -7.80
C ALA A 124 9.25 -9.70 -7.54
N ALA A 125 8.16 -10.00 -6.83
CA ALA A 125 7.67 -11.35 -6.60
C ALA A 125 6.17 -11.41 -6.84
N LYS A 126 5.70 -12.50 -7.45
CA LYS A 126 4.27 -12.77 -7.59
C LYS A 126 3.81 -13.62 -6.43
N ILE A 127 2.88 -13.08 -5.63
CA ILE A 127 2.37 -13.70 -4.41
C ILE A 127 0.86 -13.57 -4.42
N LYS A 128 0.14 -14.69 -4.26
CA LYS A 128 -1.34 -14.72 -4.28
C LYS A 128 -1.96 -14.05 -5.52
N GLY A 129 -1.27 -14.13 -6.65
CA GLY A 129 -1.73 -13.57 -7.93
C GLY A 129 -1.34 -12.12 -8.18
N PHE A 130 -0.82 -11.40 -7.18
CA PHE A 130 -0.37 -10.01 -7.31
C PHE A 130 1.14 -9.90 -7.48
N TRP A 131 1.57 -8.99 -8.34
CA TRP A 131 2.97 -8.58 -8.38
C TRP A 131 3.24 -7.61 -7.24
N ILE A 132 4.20 -7.94 -6.39
CA ILE A 132 4.67 -7.11 -5.29
C ILE A 132 6.12 -6.75 -5.57
N TYR A 133 6.44 -5.47 -5.49
CA TYR A 133 7.75 -4.91 -5.74
C TYR A 133 8.34 -4.40 -4.42
N SER A 134 9.59 -4.74 -4.14
CA SER A 134 10.42 -4.04 -3.15
C SER A 134 11.30 -3.05 -3.88
N ALA A 135 11.25 -1.78 -3.49
CA ALA A 135 12.00 -0.71 -4.13
C ALA A 135 12.82 0.08 -3.09
N HIS A 136 14.07 0.39 -3.43
CA HIS A 136 14.91 1.36 -2.73
C HIS A 136 15.49 2.32 -3.77
N LEU A 137 14.97 3.55 -3.82
CA LEU A 137 15.35 4.52 -4.84
C LEU A 137 16.61 5.28 -4.42
N ASP A 138 17.15 6.07 -5.33
CA ASP A 138 18.37 6.82 -5.13
C ASP A 138 18.31 7.69 -3.86
N TYR A 139 19.22 7.49 -2.92
CA TYR A 139 19.31 8.24 -1.67
C TYR A 139 20.10 9.55 -1.79
N THR A 140 20.77 9.77 -2.91
CA THR A 140 21.62 10.96 -3.09
C THR A 140 20.77 12.21 -3.32
N LYS A 141 21.31 13.38 -2.97
CA LYS A 141 20.66 14.68 -3.21
C LYS A 141 19.22 14.73 -2.67
N TYR A 142 19.07 14.49 -1.37
CA TYR A 142 17.76 14.48 -0.73
C TYR A 142 17.08 15.86 -0.84
N GLY A 143 16.00 15.95 -1.62
CA GLY A 143 15.35 17.20 -1.98
C GLY A 143 14.86 18.07 -0.80
N PRO A 144 14.41 17.52 0.32
CA PRO A 144 14.13 18.32 1.51
C PRO A 144 15.29 19.14 2.05
N TYR A 145 16.55 18.72 1.86
CA TYR A 145 17.70 19.55 2.25
C TYR A 145 17.80 20.81 1.40
N ASN A 146 17.58 20.68 0.07
CA ASN A 146 17.53 21.83 -0.83
C ASN A 146 16.48 22.85 -0.39
N ALA A 147 15.28 22.36 0.01
CA ALA A 147 14.19 23.23 0.42
C ALA A 147 14.39 23.83 1.83
N CYS A 148 14.90 23.03 2.79
CA CYS A 148 14.93 23.40 4.20
C CYS A 148 16.24 24.03 4.64
N TRP A 149 17.36 23.63 4.05
CA TRP A 149 18.69 24.07 4.49
C TRP A 149 19.34 25.08 3.55
N ASP A 150 19.17 24.85 2.24
CA ASP A 150 19.85 25.63 1.22
C ASP A 150 18.92 26.70 0.62
N ASN A 151 17.60 26.57 0.82
CA ASN A 151 16.59 27.46 0.27
C ASN A 151 16.70 27.60 -1.24
N ASP A 152 16.93 26.47 -1.90
CA ASP A 152 17.14 26.39 -3.34
C ASP A 152 15.84 26.67 -4.12
N SER A 153 16.02 26.99 -5.40
CA SER A 153 14.91 27.15 -6.32
C SER A 153 14.22 25.80 -6.60
N TYR A 154 12.94 25.82 -6.95
CA TYR A 154 12.22 24.62 -7.40
C TYR A 154 12.91 23.94 -8.59
N GLU A 155 13.56 24.70 -9.47
CA GLU A 155 14.31 24.15 -10.59
C GLU A 155 15.45 23.26 -10.10
N THR A 156 16.22 23.70 -9.09
CA THR A 156 17.30 22.92 -8.45
C THR A 156 16.73 21.67 -7.77
N ILE A 157 15.65 21.82 -6.97
CA ILE A 157 14.99 20.71 -6.28
C ILE A 157 14.56 19.64 -7.30
N TYR A 158 13.90 20.03 -8.38
CA TYR A 158 13.43 19.08 -9.40
C TYR A 158 14.57 18.46 -10.21
N ALA A 159 15.66 19.18 -10.45
CA ALA A 159 16.84 18.63 -11.11
C ALA A 159 17.51 17.53 -10.24
N ASP A 160 17.55 17.73 -8.94
CA ASP A 160 18.13 16.78 -7.99
C ASP A 160 17.19 15.56 -7.76
N GLU A 161 15.87 15.74 -7.88
CA GLU A 161 14.87 14.65 -7.84
C GLU A 161 14.76 13.86 -9.15
N ALA A 162 15.38 14.32 -10.25
CA ALA A 162 15.15 13.75 -11.59
C ALA A 162 15.50 12.25 -11.68
N ASN A 163 16.53 11.78 -10.98
CA ASN A 163 16.90 10.36 -10.98
C ASN A 163 15.82 9.50 -10.31
N ARG A 164 15.34 9.88 -9.14
CA ARG A 164 14.26 9.18 -8.43
C ARG A 164 12.96 9.20 -9.22
N GLY A 165 12.60 10.33 -9.80
CA GLY A 165 11.44 10.45 -10.68
C GLY A 165 11.52 9.52 -11.88
N LYS A 166 12.71 9.36 -12.48
CA LYS A 166 12.95 8.41 -13.57
C LYS A 166 12.83 6.96 -13.08
N GLN A 167 13.43 6.61 -11.93
CA GLN A 167 13.32 5.28 -11.36
C GLN A 167 11.85 4.92 -11.08
N ALA A 168 11.07 5.85 -10.53
CA ALA A 168 9.63 5.66 -10.31
C ALA A 168 8.88 5.41 -11.63
N ALA A 169 9.15 6.20 -12.67
CA ALA A 169 8.54 6.02 -13.99
C ALA A 169 8.93 4.68 -14.64
N ASP A 170 10.17 4.23 -14.46
CA ASP A 170 10.64 2.92 -14.95
C ASP A 170 9.91 1.77 -14.24
N ILE A 171 9.68 1.87 -12.92
CA ILE A 171 8.89 0.89 -12.15
C ILE A 171 7.44 0.85 -12.65
N VAL A 172 6.81 2.01 -12.82
CA VAL A 172 5.44 2.11 -13.35
C VAL A 172 5.33 1.44 -14.72
N LYS A 173 6.30 1.66 -15.60
CA LYS A 173 6.37 1.04 -16.92
C LYS A 173 6.60 -0.46 -16.84
N TRP A 174 7.48 -0.92 -15.97
CA TRP A 174 7.81 -2.32 -15.78
C TRP A 174 6.62 -3.11 -15.21
N ALA A 175 5.93 -2.58 -14.21
CA ALA A 175 4.73 -3.20 -13.66
C ALA A 175 3.55 -3.28 -14.67
N GLY A 176 3.57 -2.44 -15.71
CA GLY A 176 2.58 -2.48 -16.78
C GLY A 176 1.16 -2.17 -16.32
N SER A 177 0.17 -2.86 -16.86
CA SER A 177 -1.26 -2.69 -16.53
C SER A 177 -1.78 -3.70 -15.49
N SER A 178 -0.97 -4.65 -15.05
CA SER A 178 -1.38 -5.68 -14.07
C SER A 178 -1.63 -5.08 -12.70
N PRO A 179 -2.52 -5.69 -11.89
CA PRO A 179 -2.61 -5.34 -10.47
C PRO A 179 -1.26 -5.52 -9.80
N ALA A 180 -0.80 -4.48 -9.11
CA ALA A 180 0.53 -4.44 -8.53
C ALA A 180 0.57 -3.62 -7.24
N ILE A 181 1.48 -3.99 -6.34
CA ILE A 181 1.82 -3.29 -5.12
C ILE A 181 3.31 -2.97 -5.18
N VAL A 182 3.67 -1.69 -5.07
CA VAL A 182 5.06 -1.22 -5.00
C VAL A 182 5.29 -0.70 -3.59
N ALA A 183 6.09 -1.39 -2.83
CA ALA A 183 6.42 -1.07 -1.45
C ALA A 183 7.90 -0.75 -1.35
N GLY A 184 8.28 0.34 -0.69
CA GLY A 184 9.69 0.70 -0.63
C GLY A 184 10.00 2.01 0.05
N ASP A 185 11.29 2.22 0.24
CA ASP A 185 11.89 3.49 0.56
C ASP A 185 12.17 4.25 -0.75
N PHE A 186 11.43 5.34 -0.97
CA PHE A 186 11.56 6.12 -2.20
C PHE A 186 12.58 7.26 -2.07
N ASN A 187 13.13 7.47 -0.87
CA ASN A 187 14.08 8.56 -0.60
C ASN A 187 13.61 9.94 -1.09
N SER A 188 12.31 10.13 -1.19
CA SER A 188 11.64 11.35 -1.64
C SER A 188 10.30 11.46 -0.92
N PRO A 189 9.89 12.65 -0.46
CA PRO A 189 8.58 12.84 0.15
C PRO A 189 7.42 12.64 -0.84
N SER A 190 6.19 12.69 -0.32
CA SER A 190 5.01 12.62 -1.15
C SER A 190 4.56 14.00 -1.63
N HIS A 191 4.16 14.06 -2.91
CA HIS A 191 3.47 15.23 -3.46
C HIS A 191 2.12 15.50 -2.78
N LEU A 192 1.60 14.53 -2.00
CA LEU A 192 0.37 14.65 -1.22
C LEU A 192 0.63 15.14 0.21
N ASP A 193 1.91 15.30 0.60
CA ASP A 193 2.29 15.67 1.96
C ASP A 193 2.86 17.09 2.05
N TRP A 194 3.58 17.55 1.02
CA TRP A 194 4.13 18.91 0.96
C TRP A 194 3.17 19.89 0.28
N THR A 195 2.03 20.10 0.92
CA THR A 195 0.90 20.89 0.42
C THR A 195 0.88 22.30 1.02
N GLN A 196 -0.11 23.09 0.61
CA GLN A 196 -0.33 24.41 1.20
C GLN A 196 -0.67 24.32 2.70
N ASP A 197 -1.36 23.26 3.12
CA ASP A 197 -1.84 23.09 4.49
C ASP A 197 -0.71 22.66 5.43
N THR A 198 0.28 21.95 4.91
CA THR A 198 1.44 21.45 5.68
C THR A 198 2.72 22.26 5.50
N LYS A 199 2.71 23.31 4.67
CA LYS A 199 3.93 24.08 4.34
C LYS A 199 4.71 24.59 5.56
N ALA A 200 4.03 24.91 6.66
CA ALA A 200 4.69 25.38 7.87
C ALA A 200 5.58 24.31 8.52
N ALA A 201 5.23 23.03 8.35
CA ALA A 201 6.05 21.89 8.78
C ALA A 201 7.18 21.57 7.79
N HIS A 202 7.07 22.05 6.54
CA HIS A 202 7.99 21.76 5.44
C HIS A 202 8.73 23.02 4.98
N CYS A 203 9.33 23.74 5.92
CA CYS A 203 10.22 24.90 5.66
C CYS A 203 9.56 26.02 4.84
N ASN A 204 8.24 26.20 5.02
CA ASN A 204 7.38 27.10 4.24
C ASN A 204 7.36 26.82 2.72
N SER A 205 7.71 25.60 2.32
CA SER A 205 7.72 25.16 0.92
C SER A 205 6.52 24.31 0.58
N VAL A 206 6.10 24.36 -0.69
CA VAL A 206 5.08 23.47 -1.28
C VAL A 206 5.71 22.85 -2.51
N VAL A 207 5.93 21.53 -2.48
CA VAL A 207 6.67 20.84 -3.55
C VAL A 207 5.85 19.68 -4.11
N THR A 208 5.65 19.66 -5.42
CA THR A 208 5.06 18.51 -6.11
C THR A 208 6.16 17.51 -6.43
N TRP A 209 6.47 16.64 -5.49
CA TRP A 209 7.57 15.68 -5.60
C TRP A 209 7.37 14.73 -6.79
N PRO A 210 8.29 14.74 -7.78
CA PRO A 210 8.09 14.03 -9.04
C PRO A 210 8.06 12.51 -8.88
N THR A 211 8.73 11.97 -7.88
CA THR A 211 8.82 10.53 -7.61
C THR A 211 7.45 9.93 -7.31
N THR A 212 6.75 10.42 -6.31
CA THR A 212 5.40 9.94 -5.97
C THR A 212 4.35 10.38 -6.99
N LYS A 213 4.55 11.54 -7.63
CA LYS A 213 3.70 12.01 -8.73
C LYS A 213 3.73 11.06 -9.92
N ALA A 214 4.89 10.46 -10.25
CA ALA A 214 5.01 9.48 -11.33
C ALA A 214 4.16 8.24 -11.07
N PHE A 215 4.05 7.76 -9.84
CA PHE A 215 3.14 6.68 -9.47
C PHE A 215 1.68 7.08 -9.64
N ALA A 216 1.29 8.25 -9.15
CA ALA A 216 -0.08 8.76 -9.31
C ALA A 216 -0.47 8.91 -10.79
N ASP A 217 0.42 9.45 -11.62
CA ASP A 217 0.21 9.56 -13.08
C ASP A 217 0.15 8.18 -13.77
N GLY A 218 0.81 7.18 -13.20
CA GLY A 218 0.75 5.77 -13.61
C GLY A 218 -0.50 5.02 -13.12
N GLY A 219 -1.44 5.72 -12.46
CA GLY A 219 -2.70 5.14 -11.95
C GLY A 219 -2.54 4.36 -10.64
N TYR A 220 -1.49 4.64 -9.86
CA TYR A 220 -1.33 4.09 -8.52
C TYR A 220 -1.98 4.99 -7.47
N TRP A 221 -2.47 4.36 -6.41
CA TRP A 221 -2.96 4.99 -5.19
C TRP A 221 -1.91 4.86 -4.09
N ASP A 222 -1.70 5.93 -3.34
CA ASP A 222 -0.93 5.91 -2.09
C ASP A 222 -1.81 5.35 -0.98
N SER A 223 -1.56 4.11 -0.58
CA SER A 223 -2.41 3.40 0.38
C SER A 223 -2.49 4.06 1.75
N TYR A 224 -1.42 4.74 2.17
CA TYR A 224 -1.43 5.46 3.45
C TYR A 224 -2.32 6.70 3.35
N ARG A 225 -2.15 7.51 2.29
CA ARG A 225 -2.89 8.76 2.14
C ARG A 225 -4.36 8.53 1.79
N GLU A 226 -4.68 7.43 1.14
CA GLU A 226 -6.06 7.06 0.85
C GLU A 226 -6.89 6.83 2.12
N VAL A 227 -6.34 6.12 3.12
CA VAL A 227 -7.04 5.85 4.38
C VAL A 227 -6.78 6.89 5.47
N ASN A 228 -5.80 7.77 5.27
CA ASN A 228 -5.45 8.90 6.15
C ASN A 228 -5.39 10.20 5.31
N PRO A 229 -6.52 10.71 4.82
CA PRO A 229 -6.53 11.80 3.83
C PRO A 229 -6.09 13.16 4.37
N ASP A 230 -6.09 13.38 5.67
CA ASP A 230 -5.65 14.61 6.33
C ASP A 230 -4.14 14.50 6.63
N GLU A 231 -3.32 15.09 5.77
CA GLU A 231 -1.86 15.04 5.85
C GLU A 231 -1.30 15.84 7.03
N ALA A 232 -2.00 16.86 7.48
CA ALA A 232 -1.59 17.64 8.63
C ALA A 232 -1.86 16.90 9.96
N ALA A 233 -3.02 16.24 10.08
CA ALA A 233 -3.38 15.47 11.26
C ALA A 233 -2.68 14.09 11.31
N ARG A 234 -2.33 13.55 10.15
CA ARG A 234 -1.73 12.21 9.99
C ARG A 234 -0.52 12.26 9.06
N PRO A 235 0.58 12.94 9.43
CA PRO A 235 1.76 13.08 8.57
C PRO A 235 2.36 11.72 8.16
N GLY A 236 2.41 10.76 9.08
CA GLY A 236 2.90 9.42 8.79
C GLY A 236 4.41 9.35 8.54
N ASN A 237 5.17 10.31 9.08
CA ASN A 237 6.60 10.39 8.87
C ASN A 237 7.30 9.08 9.20
N THR A 238 8.14 8.61 8.29
CA THR A 238 8.92 7.38 8.43
C THR A 238 10.40 7.68 8.62
N TRP A 239 10.91 8.73 8.04
CA TRP A 239 12.24 9.28 8.26
C TRP A 239 12.15 10.49 9.19
N SER A 240 12.78 10.52 10.34
CA SER A 240 13.47 9.41 10.98
C SER A 240 13.08 9.35 12.47
N PRO A 241 12.82 8.17 13.05
CA PRO A 241 12.65 8.06 14.51
C PRO A 241 13.96 8.31 15.28
N VAL A 242 15.11 8.15 14.62
CA VAL A 242 16.46 8.19 15.23
C VAL A 242 17.19 9.49 14.87
N VAL A 243 17.28 9.84 13.60
CA VAL A 243 18.02 11.01 13.12
C VAL A 243 17.17 12.25 13.32
N LYS A 244 17.66 13.18 14.14
CA LYS A 244 16.98 14.45 14.43
C LYS A 244 17.76 15.67 14.01
N GLU A 245 19.04 15.48 13.68
CA GLU A 245 19.96 16.50 13.25
C GLU A 245 21.00 15.88 12.31
N THR A 246 21.35 16.57 11.24
CA THR A 246 22.40 16.22 10.31
C THR A 246 23.21 17.47 10.01
N ASP A 247 24.53 17.38 10.14
CA ASP A 247 25.49 18.49 9.94
C ASP A 247 25.15 19.77 10.74
N GLY A 248 24.61 19.61 11.97
CA GLY A 248 24.23 20.72 12.83
C GLY A 248 22.94 21.44 12.43
N LYS A 249 22.17 20.87 11.50
CA LYS A 249 20.84 21.36 11.07
C LYS A 249 19.75 20.39 11.46
N PRO A 250 18.54 20.86 11.86
CA PRO A 250 17.42 19.98 12.12
C PRO A 250 17.10 19.10 10.90
N GLU A 251 16.93 17.80 11.14
CA GLU A 251 16.58 16.85 10.09
C GLU A 251 15.11 17.05 9.67
N PRO A 252 14.81 17.26 8.37
CA PRO A 252 13.46 17.22 7.88
C PRO A 252 12.82 15.88 8.17
N GLN A 253 11.60 15.91 8.70
CA GLN A 253 10.88 14.70 9.10
C GLN A 253 9.81 14.41 8.06
N ASP A 254 10.02 13.39 7.26
CA ASP A 254 9.21 13.09 6.08
C ASP A 254 8.71 11.66 6.05
N ARG A 255 7.64 11.44 5.31
CA ARG A 255 7.20 10.12 4.88
C ARG A 255 7.87 9.85 3.55
N ILE A 256 8.82 8.89 3.55
CA ILE A 256 9.60 8.49 2.37
C ILE A 256 9.48 6.99 2.07
N ASP A 257 8.88 6.22 2.99
CA ASP A 257 8.53 4.82 2.80
C ASP A 257 7.05 4.71 2.42
N PHE A 258 6.76 4.00 1.34
CA PHE A 258 5.45 3.96 0.73
C PHE A 258 4.99 2.56 0.38
N ILE A 259 3.66 2.39 0.31
CA ILE A 259 3.00 1.28 -0.35
C ILE A 259 2.04 1.87 -1.37
N GLN A 260 2.49 1.91 -2.62
CA GLN A 260 1.71 2.33 -3.78
C GLN A 260 1.04 1.12 -4.41
N TYR A 261 -0.22 1.20 -4.80
CA TYR A 261 -0.90 0.06 -5.39
C TYR A 261 -1.83 0.46 -6.54
N LYS A 262 -2.12 -0.49 -7.42
CA LYS A 262 -3.14 -0.35 -8.46
C LYS A 262 -3.82 -1.68 -8.75
N GLY A 263 -5.03 -1.61 -9.26
CA GLY A 263 -5.85 -2.74 -9.64
C GLY A 263 -7.23 -2.68 -9.03
N SER A 264 -8.26 -2.95 -9.82
CA SER A 264 -9.66 -2.85 -9.39
C SER A 264 -10.12 -3.93 -8.42
N THR A 265 -9.24 -4.86 -8.07
CA THR A 265 -9.50 -5.95 -7.13
C THR A 265 -8.78 -5.77 -5.79
N LEU A 266 -8.06 -4.67 -5.62
CA LEU A 266 -7.34 -4.33 -4.39
C LEU A 266 -7.96 -3.08 -3.80
N ASP A 267 -8.34 -3.13 -2.52
CA ASP A 267 -8.80 -1.97 -1.76
C ASP A 267 -7.97 -1.86 -0.47
N ALA A 268 -7.35 -0.71 -0.23
CA ALA A 268 -6.65 -0.44 1.01
C ALA A 268 -7.66 -0.13 2.12
N VAL A 269 -7.75 -1.00 3.12
CA VAL A 269 -8.73 -0.84 4.22
C VAL A 269 -8.12 -0.30 5.51
N SER A 270 -6.82 -0.40 5.66
CA SER A 270 -6.04 0.28 6.71
C SER A 270 -4.59 0.45 6.28
N SER A 271 -3.98 1.55 6.70
CA SER A 271 -2.54 1.78 6.55
C SER A 271 -2.01 2.58 7.74
N THR A 272 -0.85 2.19 8.24
CA THR A 272 -0.24 2.80 9.42
C THR A 272 1.27 2.69 9.37
N THR A 273 1.95 3.60 10.08
CA THR A 273 3.37 3.44 10.40
C THR A 273 3.52 2.42 11.53
N VAL A 274 4.60 1.66 11.49
CA VAL A 274 4.94 0.63 12.49
C VAL A 274 6.34 0.91 12.99
N GLY A 275 6.52 0.88 14.30
CA GLY A 275 7.84 0.96 14.92
C GLY A 275 8.02 2.14 15.87
N GLY A 276 9.28 2.42 16.14
CA GLY A 276 9.69 3.42 17.14
C GLY A 276 9.99 2.80 18.50
N GLY A 277 10.55 3.62 19.40
CA GLY A 277 10.98 3.19 20.72
C GLY A 277 12.36 2.52 20.74
N SER A 278 12.85 2.22 21.95
CA SER A 278 14.25 1.84 22.19
C SER A 278 14.68 0.49 21.61
N ASN A 279 13.73 -0.37 21.28
CA ASN A 279 14.02 -1.71 20.70
C ASN A 279 13.81 -1.78 19.19
N TRP A 280 13.39 -0.69 18.57
CA TRP A 280 13.18 -0.64 17.13
C TRP A 280 14.50 -0.80 16.38
N PRO A 281 14.59 -1.70 15.37
CA PRO A 281 15.87 -2.06 14.77
C PRO A 281 16.28 -1.22 13.56
N SER A 282 15.62 -0.10 13.30
CA SER A 282 15.89 0.73 12.12
C SER A 282 15.84 2.22 12.46
N ASP A 283 16.49 3.02 11.63
CA ASP A 283 16.38 4.48 11.59
C ASP A 283 15.17 4.97 10.77
N HIS A 284 14.43 4.05 10.13
CA HIS A 284 13.11 4.29 9.55
C HIS A 284 11.99 3.69 10.39
N LEU A 285 10.78 4.26 10.32
CA LEU A 285 9.57 3.52 10.64
C LEU A 285 9.15 2.71 9.42
N ALA A 286 8.59 1.54 9.63
CA ALA A 286 7.96 0.77 8.58
C ALA A 286 6.54 1.30 8.27
N VAL A 287 6.00 0.98 7.09
CA VAL A 287 4.59 1.19 6.76
C VAL A 287 3.92 -0.15 6.51
N MET A 288 2.73 -0.33 7.02
CA MET A 288 1.93 -1.54 6.80
C MET A 288 0.54 -1.16 6.30
N THR A 289 0.12 -1.81 5.20
CA THR A 289 -1.22 -1.68 4.64
C THR A 289 -1.92 -3.03 4.62
N THR A 290 -3.19 -3.05 5.05
CA THR A 290 -4.08 -4.20 4.86
C THR A 290 -4.93 -3.95 3.63
N PHE A 291 -4.86 -4.86 2.67
CA PHE A 291 -5.72 -4.89 1.50
C PHE A 291 -6.82 -5.93 1.65
N THR A 292 -7.99 -5.65 1.08
CA THR A 292 -8.99 -6.66 0.72
C THR A 292 -8.94 -6.94 -0.77
N TYR A 293 -9.25 -8.21 -1.18
CA TYR A 293 -9.24 -8.64 -2.58
C TYR A 293 -10.14 -9.86 -2.81
#